data_7667b53fc408fbec96eaa97339fad639
#
_entry.id   7667b53fc408fbec96eaa97339fad639
#
_cell.length_a   1.000
_cell.length_b   1.000
_cell.length_c   1.000
_cell.angle_alpha   90.00
_cell.angle_beta   90.00
_cell.angle_gamma   90.00
#
_symmetry.space_group_name_H-M   'P 1'
#
loop_
_entity.id
_entity.type
_entity.pdbx_description
1 polymer ?
#
loop_
_entity_poly.entity_id
_entity_poly.type
_entity_poly.pdbx_seq_one_letter_code
_entity_poly.pdbx_strand_id
1 'polypeptide(L)'
;ESRDAKESARAYHQAGQQLHRIGQFTQAARAYSSAGHQAERAARMATAIASQHDLQHLAVRSYSRANHCFAEVGELEWSETEYLNERNARVTWAKMEGKHPWGQLAWKVTSNYGTSFSRWGLWVIGTIAVFSVLYELFFQLQWLQPIGSDTVSAWIPLWSAVYYSVNVTAALGLVDYQPTHVVSQVVVVINVLAGYLLLGIGIGIIGRMIRSR
;
A
#
# COMPACT_ATOMS: atom_id res chain seq x y z
N GLU A 1 -16.70 -18.91 -25.36
CA GLU A 1 -16.06 -17.69 -24.80
C GLU A 1 -15.13 -17.98 -23.61
N SER A 2 -15.58 -18.72 -22.55
CA SER A 2 -14.72 -19.03 -21.39
C SER A 2 -13.56 -19.95 -21.77
N ARG A 3 -13.81 -20.95 -22.61
CA ARG A 3 -12.80 -21.91 -23.08
C ARG A 3 -11.77 -21.21 -23.97
N ASP A 4 -12.22 -20.36 -24.88
CA ASP A 4 -11.35 -19.63 -25.80
C ASP A 4 -10.44 -18.66 -25.04
N ALA A 5 -10.97 -17.96 -24.03
CA ALA A 5 -10.17 -17.06 -23.18
C ALA A 5 -9.13 -17.83 -22.36
N LYS A 6 -9.44 -19.03 -21.86
CA LYS A 6 -8.50 -19.90 -21.16
C LYS A 6 -7.37 -20.39 -22.05
N GLU A 7 -7.71 -20.87 -23.25
CA GLU A 7 -6.73 -21.33 -24.23
C GLU A 7 -5.85 -20.17 -24.70
N SER A 8 -6.44 -19.01 -24.97
CA SER A 8 -5.73 -17.78 -25.30
C SER A 8 -4.75 -17.35 -24.21
N ALA A 9 -5.17 -17.36 -22.94
CA ALA A 9 -4.30 -17.03 -21.83
C ALA A 9 -3.06 -17.92 -21.75
N ARG A 10 -3.24 -19.24 -21.95
CA ARG A 10 -2.14 -20.20 -21.97
C ARG A 10 -1.22 -20.03 -23.17
N ALA A 11 -1.79 -19.78 -24.34
CA ALA A 11 -1.02 -19.55 -25.56
C ALA A 11 -0.14 -18.29 -25.44
N TYR A 12 -0.71 -17.16 -24.95
CA TYR A 12 0.06 -15.95 -24.69
C TYR A 12 1.14 -16.16 -23.64
N HIS A 13 0.87 -16.89 -22.57
CA HIS A 13 1.87 -17.19 -21.56
C HIS A 13 3.04 -18.01 -22.14
N GLN A 14 2.76 -19.03 -22.96
CA GLN A 14 3.78 -19.82 -23.65
C GLN A 14 4.56 -18.99 -24.66
N ALA A 15 3.89 -18.16 -25.46
CA ALA A 15 4.55 -17.21 -26.37
C ALA A 15 5.51 -16.30 -25.62
N GLY A 16 5.07 -15.74 -24.50
CA GLY A 16 5.93 -14.94 -23.62
C GLY A 16 7.16 -15.69 -23.13
N GLN A 17 7.02 -16.99 -22.79
CA GLN A 17 8.16 -17.81 -22.39
C GLN A 17 9.18 -18.02 -23.53
N GLN A 18 8.71 -18.24 -24.75
CA GLN A 18 9.59 -18.40 -25.89
C GLN A 18 10.32 -17.09 -26.25
N LEU A 19 9.58 -15.97 -26.28
CA LEU A 19 10.14 -14.66 -26.53
C LEU A 19 11.18 -14.25 -25.48
N HIS A 20 10.91 -14.56 -24.21
CA HIS A 20 11.87 -14.33 -23.13
C HIS A 20 13.16 -15.14 -23.30
N ARG A 21 13.06 -16.40 -23.72
CA ARG A 21 14.22 -17.29 -23.96
C ARG A 21 15.15 -16.77 -25.07
N ILE A 22 14.60 -16.11 -26.07
CA ILE A 22 15.37 -15.54 -27.20
C ILE A 22 15.76 -14.07 -26.97
N GLY A 23 15.57 -13.54 -25.74
CA GLY A 23 15.97 -12.19 -25.36
C GLY A 23 15.07 -11.07 -25.87
N GLN A 24 13.89 -11.37 -26.42
CA GLN A 24 12.93 -10.37 -26.88
C GLN A 24 12.04 -9.89 -25.73
N PHE A 25 12.62 -9.20 -24.74
CA PHE A 25 11.98 -8.87 -23.47
C PHE A 25 10.75 -7.97 -23.63
N THR A 26 10.76 -6.97 -24.51
CA THR A 26 9.58 -6.09 -24.74
C THR A 26 8.39 -6.89 -25.29
N GLN A 27 8.64 -7.77 -26.26
CA GLN A 27 7.57 -8.61 -26.81
C GLN A 27 7.10 -9.66 -25.82
N ALA A 28 8.03 -10.24 -25.06
CA ALA A 28 7.72 -11.18 -23.98
C ALA A 28 6.82 -10.52 -22.91
N ALA A 29 7.15 -9.29 -22.51
CA ALA A 29 6.37 -8.51 -21.55
C ALA A 29 4.93 -8.30 -22.02
N ARG A 30 4.75 -7.87 -23.28
CA ARG A 30 3.41 -7.68 -23.89
C ARG A 30 2.62 -8.99 -23.96
N ALA A 31 3.27 -10.08 -24.32
CA ALA A 31 2.64 -11.40 -24.36
C ALA A 31 2.21 -11.86 -22.96
N TYR A 32 3.07 -11.68 -21.96
CA TYR A 32 2.72 -12.00 -20.58
C TYR A 32 1.61 -11.10 -20.03
N SER A 33 1.60 -9.79 -20.32
CA SER A 33 0.52 -8.88 -19.96
C SER A 33 -0.81 -9.35 -20.55
N SER A 34 -0.84 -9.65 -21.85
CA SER A 34 -2.01 -10.21 -22.52
C SER A 34 -2.47 -11.52 -21.88
N ALA A 35 -1.55 -12.41 -21.53
CA ALA A 35 -1.86 -13.65 -20.83
C ALA A 35 -2.55 -13.39 -19.47
N GLY A 36 -2.07 -12.41 -18.71
CA GLY A 36 -2.66 -12.00 -17.44
C GLY A 36 -4.10 -11.54 -17.60
N HIS A 37 -4.35 -10.61 -18.52
CA HIS A 37 -5.69 -10.09 -18.80
C HIS A 37 -6.68 -11.18 -19.29
N GLN A 38 -6.23 -12.06 -20.18
CA GLN A 38 -7.09 -13.17 -20.65
C GLN A 38 -7.35 -14.18 -19.54
N ALA A 39 -6.39 -14.47 -18.68
CA ALA A 39 -6.56 -15.36 -17.54
C ALA A 39 -7.55 -14.80 -16.51
N GLU A 40 -7.49 -13.51 -16.19
CA GLU A 40 -8.49 -12.87 -15.32
C GLU A 40 -9.89 -12.88 -15.95
N ARG A 41 -9.98 -12.59 -17.25
CA ARG A 41 -11.26 -12.64 -17.97
C ARG A 41 -11.84 -14.05 -17.94
N ALA A 42 -11.03 -15.06 -18.23
CA ALA A 42 -11.45 -16.46 -18.17
C ALA A 42 -11.84 -16.89 -16.74
N ALA A 43 -11.12 -16.42 -15.71
CA ALA A 43 -11.45 -16.70 -14.31
C ALA A 43 -12.82 -16.16 -13.91
N ARG A 44 -13.18 -14.95 -14.37
CA ARG A 44 -14.49 -14.35 -14.09
C ARG A 44 -15.66 -15.11 -14.76
N MET A 45 -15.39 -15.76 -15.88
CA MET A 45 -16.40 -16.53 -16.64
C MET A 45 -16.48 -17.99 -16.23
N ALA A 46 -15.46 -18.50 -15.52
CA ALA A 46 -15.42 -19.90 -15.12
C ALA A 46 -16.44 -20.20 -14.01
N THR A 47 -17.18 -21.28 -14.16
CA THR A 47 -18.20 -21.73 -13.18
C THR A 47 -17.58 -22.62 -12.09
N ALA A 48 -16.53 -23.37 -12.42
CA ALA A 48 -15.86 -24.26 -11.47
C ALA A 48 -14.79 -23.50 -10.66
N ILE A 49 -14.87 -23.56 -9.34
CA ILE A 49 -13.96 -22.88 -8.40
C ILE A 49 -12.50 -23.27 -8.65
N ALA A 50 -12.23 -24.55 -8.87
CA ALA A 50 -10.88 -25.02 -9.19
C ALA A 50 -10.32 -24.34 -10.46
N SER A 51 -11.14 -24.19 -11.50
CA SER A 51 -10.74 -23.49 -12.73
C SER A 51 -10.51 -22.00 -12.51
N GLN A 52 -11.31 -21.35 -11.68
CA GLN A 52 -11.13 -19.95 -11.30
C GLN A 52 -9.79 -19.76 -10.57
N HIS A 53 -9.48 -20.64 -9.63
CA HIS A 53 -8.25 -20.60 -8.86
C HIS A 53 -6.99 -20.76 -9.75
N ASP A 54 -7.00 -21.76 -10.66
CA ASP A 54 -5.88 -21.99 -11.57
C ASP A 54 -5.65 -20.80 -12.52
N LEU A 55 -6.74 -20.25 -13.06
CA LEU A 55 -6.68 -19.10 -13.96
C LEU A 55 -6.21 -17.83 -13.24
N GLN A 56 -6.67 -17.60 -12.01
CA GLN A 56 -6.20 -16.46 -11.21
C GLN A 56 -4.72 -16.60 -10.86
N HIS A 57 -4.25 -17.82 -10.55
CA HIS A 57 -2.84 -18.09 -10.35
C HIS A 57 -2.01 -17.86 -11.61
N LEU A 58 -2.53 -18.23 -12.79
CA LEU A 58 -1.91 -17.94 -14.07
C LEU A 58 -1.80 -16.43 -14.32
N ALA A 59 -2.86 -15.66 -14.00
CA ALA A 59 -2.84 -14.21 -14.10
C ALA A 59 -1.74 -13.58 -13.24
N VAL A 60 -1.65 -13.97 -11.96
CA VAL A 60 -0.58 -13.50 -11.05
C VAL A 60 0.81 -13.77 -11.61
N ARG A 61 1.07 -15.00 -12.09
CA ARG A 61 2.37 -15.37 -12.66
C ARG A 61 2.69 -14.61 -13.93
N SER A 62 1.70 -14.37 -14.77
CA SER A 62 1.86 -13.67 -16.04
C SER A 62 2.19 -12.19 -15.81
N TYR A 63 1.43 -11.50 -14.95
CA TYR A 63 1.73 -10.11 -14.60
C TYR A 63 3.10 -9.94 -13.92
N SER A 64 3.47 -10.87 -13.04
CA SER A 64 4.80 -10.86 -12.40
C SER A 64 5.93 -10.95 -13.43
N ARG A 65 5.79 -11.80 -14.44
CA ARG A 65 6.76 -11.93 -15.54
C ARG A 65 6.76 -10.73 -16.47
N ALA A 66 5.57 -10.16 -16.78
CA ALA A 66 5.47 -8.95 -17.57
C ALA A 66 6.18 -7.78 -16.88
N ASN A 67 5.92 -7.58 -15.58
CA ASN A 67 6.60 -6.57 -14.76
C ASN A 67 8.14 -6.73 -14.84
N HIS A 68 8.64 -7.94 -14.65
CA HIS A 68 10.08 -8.21 -14.71
C HIS A 68 10.68 -7.88 -16.09
N CYS A 69 10.05 -8.35 -17.16
CA CYS A 69 10.54 -8.09 -18.54
C CYS A 69 10.50 -6.60 -18.88
N PHE A 70 9.45 -5.83 -18.49
CA PHE A 70 9.41 -4.39 -18.69
C PHE A 70 10.48 -3.66 -17.88
N ALA A 71 10.76 -4.11 -16.64
CA ALA A 71 11.83 -3.54 -15.84
C ALA A 71 13.22 -3.78 -16.44
N GLU A 72 13.47 -4.95 -17.04
CA GLU A 72 14.74 -5.27 -17.71
C GLU A 72 15.02 -4.37 -18.93
N VAL A 73 13.98 -3.95 -19.65
CA VAL A 73 14.14 -3.05 -20.82
C VAL A 73 14.02 -1.56 -20.43
N GLY A 74 13.87 -1.24 -19.14
CA GLY A 74 13.77 0.13 -18.66
C GLY A 74 12.41 0.80 -18.90
N GLU A 75 11.38 0.05 -19.31
CA GLU A 75 10.01 0.56 -19.48
C GLU A 75 9.28 0.60 -18.12
N LEU A 76 9.70 1.53 -17.26
CA LEU A 76 9.30 1.59 -15.85
C LEU A 76 7.81 1.84 -15.64
N GLU A 77 7.17 2.64 -16.49
CA GLU A 77 5.73 2.93 -16.41
C GLU A 77 4.89 1.66 -16.64
N TRP A 78 5.24 0.89 -17.67
CA TRP A 78 4.59 -0.39 -17.94
C TRP A 78 4.88 -1.42 -16.87
N SER A 79 6.12 -1.47 -16.38
CA SER A 79 6.50 -2.32 -15.24
C SER A 79 5.66 -2.02 -14.00
N GLU A 80 5.45 -0.73 -13.68
CA GLU A 80 4.61 -0.33 -12.54
C GLU A 80 3.15 -0.74 -12.73
N THR A 81 2.62 -0.58 -13.94
CA THR A 81 1.25 -0.99 -14.27
C THR A 81 1.06 -2.50 -14.04
N GLU A 82 2.00 -3.32 -14.55
CA GLU A 82 1.93 -4.77 -14.37
C GLU A 82 2.16 -5.21 -12.92
N TYR A 83 2.97 -4.48 -12.17
CA TYR A 83 3.09 -4.68 -10.72
C TYR A 83 1.76 -4.46 -9.99
N LEU A 84 1.01 -3.40 -10.34
CA LEU A 84 -0.29 -3.14 -9.75
C LEU A 84 -1.31 -4.21 -10.12
N ASN A 85 -1.30 -4.68 -11.39
CA ASN A 85 -2.13 -5.77 -11.87
C ASN A 85 -1.82 -7.06 -11.10
N GLU A 86 -0.55 -7.40 -10.92
CA GLU A 86 -0.13 -8.55 -10.12
C GLU A 86 -0.65 -8.46 -8.68
N ARG A 87 -0.51 -7.30 -8.04
CA ARG A 87 -0.97 -7.11 -6.65
C ARG A 87 -2.48 -7.25 -6.51
N ASN A 88 -3.25 -6.68 -7.43
CA ASN A 88 -4.70 -6.83 -7.45
C ASN A 88 -5.12 -8.29 -7.69
N ALA A 89 -4.47 -8.99 -8.62
CA ALA A 89 -4.72 -10.40 -8.88
C ALA A 89 -4.39 -11.28 -7.66
N ARG A 90 -3.30 -10.98 -6.92
CA ARG A 90 -2.94 -11.68 -5.66
C ARG A 90 -3.99 -11.49 -4.57
N VAL A 91 -4.55 -10.28 -4.42
CA VAL A 91 -5.64 -10.02 -3.46
C VAL A 91 -6.88 -10.86 -3.80
N THR A 92 -7.23 -10.93 -5.08
CA THR A 92 -8.37 -11.74 -5.55
C THR A 92 -8.11 -13.22 -5.29
N TRP A 93 -6.92 -13.70 -5.60
CA TRP A 93 -6.52 -15.09 -5.35
C TRP A 93 -6.55 -15.45 -3.84
N ALA A 94 -6.00 -14.58 -2.98
CA ALA A 94 -6.02 -14.80 -1.54
C ALA A 94 -7.45 -14.87 -0.98
N LYS A 95 -8.38 -14.06 -1.51
CA LYS A 95 -9.80 -14.13 -1.14
C LYS A 95 -10.44 -15.46 -1.54
N MET A 96 -10.09 -16.02 -2.70
CA MET A 96 -10.57 -17.33 -3.14
C MET A 96 -10.06 -18.46 -2.21
N GLU A 97 -8.88 -18.31 -1.62
CA GLU A 97 -8.35 -19.23 -0.61
C GLU A 97 -8.96 -19.04 0.79
N GLY A 98 -9.94 -18.16 0.96
CA GLY A 98 -10.53 -17.84 2.27
C GLY A 98 -9.61 -17.01 3.17
N LYS A 99 -8.51 -16.49 2.66
CA LYS A 99 -7.60 -15.63 3.41
C LYS A 99 -8.10 -14.19 3.39
N HIS A 100 -7.97 -13.50 4.51
CA HIS A 100 -8.28 -12.08 4.62
C HIS A 100 -7.00 -11.25 4.39
N PRO A 101 -6.78 -10.67 3.20
CA PRO A 101 -5.56 -9.96 2.87
C PRO A 101 -5.55 -8.53 3.44
N TRP A 102 -5.83 -8.35 4.74
CA TRP A 102 -5.94 -7.03 5.39
C TRP A 102 -4.71 -6.16 5.20
N GLY A 103 -3.51 -6.74 5.36
CA GLY A 103 -2.26 -5.99 5.16
C GLY A 103 -2.09 -5.49 3.73
N GLN A 104 -2.47 -6.29 2.72
CA GLN A 104 -2.40 -5.88 1.31
C GLN A 104 -3.45 -4.81 0.99
N LEU A 105 -4.65 -4.92 1.58
CA LEU A 105 -5.71 -3.91 1.42
C LEU A 105 -5.32 -2.59 2.09
N ALA A 106 -4.80 -2.63 3.31
CA ALA A 106 -4.28 -1.45 4.00
C ALA A 106 -3.18 -0.77 3.17
N TRP A 107 -2.23 -1.54 2.64
CA TRP A 107 -1.17 -1.02 1.78
C TRP A 107 -1.69 -0.44 0.46
N LYS A 108 -2.70 -1.06 -0.14
CA LYS A 108 -3.40 -0.52 -1.32
C LYS A 108 -4.04 0.84 -1.02
N VAL A 109 -4.75 0.95 0.10
CA VAL A 109 -5.47 2.18 0.48
C VAL A 109 -4.50 3.31 0.83
N THR A 110 -3.47 3.03 1.61
CA THR A 110 -2.54 4.05 2.13
C THR A 110 -1.57 4.58 1.08
N SER A 111 -1.06 3.73 0.20
CA SER A 111 0.03 4.12 -0.71
C SER A 111 -0.09 3.55 -2.12
N ASN A 112 -1.22 2.94 -2.48
CA ASN A 112 -1.38 2.21 -3.73
C ASN A 112 -0.23 1.22 -3.97
N TYR A 113 0.02 0.35 -2.98
CA TYR A 113 1.13 -0.62 -2.97
C TYR A 113 2.53 0.01 -3.06
N GLY A 114 2.68 1.24 -2.55
CA GLY A 114 3.96 1.95 -2.53
C GLY A 114 4.30 2.67 -3.84
N THR A 115 3.33 2.92 -4.72
CA THR A 115 3.53 3.65 -5.97
C THR A 115 3.16 5.13 -5.85
N SER A 116 2.37 5.53 -4.86
CA SER A 116 1.84 6.89 -4.74
C SER A 116 2.34 7.61 -3.49
N PHE A 117 3.33 8.49 -3.66
CA PHE A 117 3.83 9.35 -2.59
C PHE A 117 2.79 10.37 -2.12
N SER A 118 1.99 10.92 -3.03
CA SER A 118 0.95 11.89 -2.71
C SER A 118 -0.16 11.29 -1.82
N ARG A 119 -0.59 10.07 -2.09
CA ARG A 119 -1.55 9.35 -1.24
C ARG A 119 -1.00 9.12 0.17
N TRP A 120 0.26 8.68 0.27
CA TRP A 120 0.92 8.52 1.56
C TRP A 120 0.96 9.84 2.33
N GLY A 121 1.38 10.95 1.68
CA GLY A 121 1.40 12.28 2.29
C GLY A 121 0.03 12.73 2.79
N LEU A 122 -1.03 12.41 2.06
CA LEU A 122 -2.41 12.72 2.45
C LEU A 122 -2.84 11.93 3.70
N TRP A 123 -2.40 10.67 3.84
CA TRP A 123 -2.62 9.90 5.06
C TRP A 123 -1.84 10.45 6.25
N VAL A 124 -0.59 10.91 6.05
CA VAL A 124 0.19 11.58 7.11
C VAL A 124 -0.55 12.83 7.60
N ILE A 125 -0.96 13.71 6.68
CA ILE A 125 -1.71 14.94 7.02
C ILE A 125 -3.03 14.59 7.71
N GLY A 126 -3.77 13.60 7.19
CA GLY A 126 -5.03 13.15 7.79
C GLY A 126 -4.85 12.61 9.22
N THR A 127 -3.79 11.84 9.45
CA THR A 127 -3.44 11.34 10.78
C THR A 127 -3.15 12.49 11.73
N ILE A 128 -2.29 13.43 11.35
CA ILE A 128 -1.98 14.61 12.16
C ILE A 128 -3.26 15.41 12.46
N ALA A 129 -4.13 15.63 11.48
CA ALA A 129 -5.37 16.38 11.67
C ALA A 129 -6.31 15.68 12.66
N VAL A 130 -6.53 14.38 12.53
CA VAL A 130 -7.40 13.61 13.43
C VAL A 130 -6.87 13.64 14.88
N PHE A 131 -5.58 13.38 15.06
CA PHE A 131 -5.00 13.40 16.40
C PHE A 131 -4.94 14.81 16.99
N SER A 132 -4.76 15.86 16.16
CA SER A 132 -4.85 17.25 16.63
C SER A 132 -6.21 17.58 17.23
N VAL A 133 -7.29 17.15 16.59
CA VAL A 133 -8.64 17.33 17.12
C VAL A 133 -8.82 16.58 18.44
N LEU A 134 -8.30 15.34 18.54
CA LEU A 134 -8.36 14.57 19.79
C LEU A 134 -7.56 15.23 20.91
N TYR A 135 -6.36 15.74 20.63
CA TYR A 135 -5.53 16.41 21.63
C TYR A 135 -6.09 17.74 22.07
N GLU A 136 -6.72 18.50 21.17
CA GLU A 136 -7.48 19.72 21.56
C GLU A 136 -8.61 19.38 22.54
N LEU A 137 -9.37 18.30 22.25
CA LEU A 137 -10.41 17.83 23.15
C LEU A 137 -9.83 17.36 24.49
N PHE A 138 -8.73 16.63 24.51
CA PHE A 138 -8.09 16.17 25.74
C PHE A 138 -7.54 17.32 26.58
N PHE A 139 -7.05 18.38 25.94
CA PHE A 139 -6.65 19.57 26.65
C PHE A 139 -7.85 20.25 27.33
N GLN A 140 -8.97 20.41 26.63
CA GLN A 140 -10.22 20.97 27.20
C GLN A 140 -10.77 20.12 28.33
N LEU A 141 -10.61 18.79 28.29
CA LEU A 141 -10.99 17.87 29.35
C LEU A 141 -9.98 17.80 30.49
N GLN A 142 -8.88 18.54 30.43
CA GLN A 142 -7.77 18.51 31.40
C GLN A 142 -7.06 17.15 31.49
N TRP A 143 -7.13 16.35 30.46
CA TRP A 143 -6.43 15.05 30.34
C TRP A 143 -5.00 15.18 29.78
N LEU A 144 -4.63 16.38 29.34
CA LEU A 144 -3.27 16.80 29.01
C LEU A 144 -2.86 17.91 29.97
N GLN A 145 -1.74 17.72 30.67
CA GLN A 145 -1.22 18.70 31.61
C GLN A 145 0.22 19.09 31.25
N PRO A 146 0.62 20.34 31.50
CA PRO A 146 1.96 20.79 31.24
C PRO A 146 3.00 20.05 32.10
N ILE A 147 4.18 19.83 31.56
CA ILE A 147 5.31 19.23 32.26
C ILE A 147 6.14 20.37 32.91
N GLY A 148 6.06 20.52 34.23
CA GLY A 148 6.74 21.58 34.98
C GLY A 148 5.91 22.85 35.16
N SER A 149 6.28 23.65 36.17
CA SER A 149 5.44 24.77 36.62
C SER A 149 5.77 26.13 36.03
N ASP A 150 6.97 26.36 35.49
CA ASP A 150 7.46 27.75 35.34
C ASP A 150 7.76 28.23 33.92
N THR A 151 7.73 27.41 32.90
CA THR A 151 8.15 27.82 31.52
C THR A 151 7.35 27.24 30.38
N VAL A 152 6.21 26.60 30.63
CA VAL A 152 5.41 26.03 29.54
C VAL A 152 4.66 27.13 28.81
N SER A 153 4.89 27.22 27.49
CA SER A 153 4.12 28.09 26.63
C SER A 153 2.62 27.85 26.80
N ALA A 154 1.84 28.92 26.92
CA ALA A 154 0.38 28.80 27.01
C ALA A 154 -0.15 27.99 25.81
N TRP A 155 -1.11 27.08 26.07
CA TRP A 155 -1.75 26.32 24.99
C TRP A 155 -2.48 27.29 24.05
N ILE A 156 -2.05 27.33 22.80
CA ILE A 156 -2.72 28.08 21.74
C ILE A 156 -3.66 27.09 21.05
N PRO A 157 -5.01 27.31 21.13
CA PRO A 157 -5.96 26.40 20.50
C PRO A 157 -5.62 26.11 19.06
N LEU A 158 -5.85 24.89 18.63
CA LEU A 158 -5.51 24.32 17.32
C LEU A 158 -3.99 24.23 17.05
N TRP A 159 -3.22 25.31 17.23
CA TRP A 159 -1.79 25.31 16.92
C TRP A 159 -1.01 24.36 17.84
N SER A 160 -1.20 24.47 19.15
CA SER A 160 -0.54 23.57 20.12
C SER A 160 -0.96 22.12 19.93
N ALA A 161 -2.22 21.89 19.57
CA ALA A 161 -2.71 20.56 19.26
C ALA A 161 -2.05 19.94 18.01
N VAL A 162 -1.87 20.73 16.94
CA VAL A 162 -1.13 20.32 15.74
C VAL A 162 0.33 20.05 16.06
N TYR A 163 0.99 20.97 16.76
CA TYR A 163 2.38 20.81 17.19
C TYR A 163 2.56 19.53 18.02
N TYR A 164 1.69 19.32 19.01
CA TYR A 164 1.73 18.11 19.83
C TYR A 164 1.50 16.85 19.00
N SER A 165 0.52 16.86 18.09
CA SER A 165 0.25 15.74 17.19
C SER A 165 1.45 15.41 16.30
N VAL A 166 2.10 16.41 15.71
CA VAL A 166 3.31 16.21 14.89
C VAL A 166 4.43 15.59 15.71
N ASN A 167 4.70 16.13 16.91
CA ASN A 167 5.75 15.62 17.79
C ASN A 167 5.52 14.16 18.20
N VAL A 168 4.28 13.79 18.54
CA VAL A 168 3.91 12.42 18.90
C VAL A 168 3.98 11.50 17.69
N THR A 169 3.41 11.92 16.54
CA THR A 169 3.42 11.12 15.30
C THR A 169 4.83 10.84 14.80
N ALA A 170 5.72 11.82 14.87
CA ALA A 170 7.11 11.70 14.48
C ALA A 170 8.01 11.11 15.58
N ALA A 171 7.45 10.85 16.77
CA ALA A 171 8.16 10.37 17.96
C ALA A 171 9.40 11.22 18.34
N LEU A 172 9.31 12.56 18.18
CA LEU A 172 10.42 13.46 18.41
C LEU A 172 10.78 13.64 19.90
N GLY A 173 9.84 13.32 20.80
CA GLY A 173 10.03 13.48 22.24
C GLY A 173 10.05 14.93 22.73
N LEU A 174 9.77 15.90 21.87
CA LEU A 174 9.75 17.34 22.19
C LEU A 174 8.33 17.75 22.63
N VAL A 175 7.87 17.19 23.75
CA VAL A 175 6.50 17.45 24.23
C VAL A 175 6.55 18.20 25.56
N ASP A 176 5.84 19.30 25.62
CA ASP A 176 5.68 20.14 26.81
C ASP A 176 4.46 19.70 27.69
N TYR A 177 3.69 18.74 27.20
CA TYR A 177 2.49 18.24 27.85
C TYR A 177 2.50 16.73 28.00
N GLN A 178 1.98 16.22 29.12
CA GLN A 178 1.88 14.78 29.39
C GLN A 178 0.43 14.34 29.52
N PRO A 179 0.06 13.14 29.02
CA PRO A 179 -1.26 12.58 29.19
C PRO A 179 -1.43 12.06 30.62
N THR A 180 -2.43 12.55 31.35
CA THR A 180 -2.71 12.17 32.74
C THR A 180 -3.83 11.14 32.86
N HIS A 181 -4.71 11.05 31.87
CA HIS A 181 -5.82 10.09 31.87
C HIS A 181 -5.48 8.87 31.02
N VAL A 182 -5.94 7.67 31.45
CA VAL A 182 -5.67 6.41 30.73
C VAL A 182 -6.06 6.46 29.26
N VAL A 183 -7.22 7.06 28.92
CA VAL A 183 -7.66 7.17 27.53
C VAL A 183 -6.69 8.02 26.70
N SER A 184 -6.23 9.15 27.23
CA SER A 184 -5.25 10.00 26.54
C SER A 184 -3.90 9.29 26.36
N GLN A 185 -3.46 8.49 27.34
CA GLN A 185 -2.25 7.68 27.23
C GLN A 185 -2.37 6.62 26.11
N VAL A 186 -3.50 5.90 26.06
CA VAL A 186 -3.76 4.91 25.01
C VAL A 186 -3.77 5.57 23.63
N VAL A 187 -4.41 6.72 23.48
CA VAL A 187 -4.46 7.46 22.20
C VAL A 187 -3.06 7.93 21.78
N VAL A 188 -2.22 8.38 22.72
CA VAL A 188 -0.83 8.73 22.42
C VAL A 188 -0.06 7.52 21.89
N VAL A 189 -0.20 6.35 22.55
CA VAL A 189 0.45 5.10 22.08
C VAL A 189 -0.02 4.73 20.67
N ILE A 190 -1.34 4.81 20.41
CA ILE A 190 -1.89 4.52 19.08
C ILE A 190 -1.32 5.50 18.04
N ASN A 191 -1.20 6.79 18.37
CA ASN A 191 -0.64 7.79 17.48
C ASN A 191 0.85 7.48 17.14
N VAL A 192 1.66 7.15 18.15
CA VAL A 192 3.07 6.75 17.95
C VAL A 192 3.16 5.53 17.02
N LEU A 193 2.36 4.50 17.27
CA LEU A 193 2.33 3.30 16.41
C LEU A 193 1.91 3.62 14.98
N ALA A 194 0.89 4.47 14.81
CA ALA A 194 0.46 4.95 13.49
C ALA A 194 1.60 5.72 12.78
N GLY A 195 2.31 6.58 13.51
CA GLY A 195 3.48 7.31 13.01
C GLY A 195 4.60 6.39 12.50
N TYR A 196 4.98 5.38 13.28
CA TYR A 196 5.98 4.39 12.85
C TYR A 196 5.53 3.60 11.64
N LEU A 197 4.26 3.22 11.56
CA LEU A 197 3.71 2.51 10.41
C LEU A 197 3.76 3.37 9.15
N LEU A 198 3.36 4.65 9.25
CA LEU A 198 3.44 5.60 8.14
C LEU A 198 4.89 5.87 7.71
N LEU A 199 5.82 5.99 8.65
CA LEU A 199 7.24 6.14 8.37
C LEU A 199 7.80 4.93 7.62
N GLY A 200 7.48 3.72 8.06
CA GLY A 200 7.88 2.47 7.38
C GLY A 200 7.37 2.39 5.93
N ILE A 201 6.10 2.79 5.70
CA ILE A 201 5.54 2.88 4.34
C ILE A 201 6.30 3.92 3.51
N GLY A 202 6.59 5.11 4.08
CA GLY A 202 7.34 6.17 3.42
C GLY A 202 8.74 5.73 2.97
N ILE A 203 9.48 5.06 3.86
CA ILE A 203 10.80 4.49 3.54
C ILE A 203 10.69 3.47 2.40
N GLY A 204 9.65 2.63 2.42
CA GLY A 204 9.37 1.65 1.35
C GLY A 204 9.14 2.31 -0.02
N ILE A 205 8.40 3.43 -0.05
CA ILE A 205 8.16 4.20 -1.28
C ILE A 205 9.47 4.81 -1.80
N ILE A 206 10.26 5.46 -0.92
CA ILE A 206 11.54 6.06 -1.28
C ILE A 206 12.52 5.01 -1.80
N GLY A 207 12.64 3.87 -1.11
CA GLY A 207 13.51 2.77 -1.54
C GLY A 207 13.13 2.23 -2.92
N ARG A 208 11.85 2.22 -3.26
CA ARG A 208 11.38 1.85 -4.59
C ARG A 208 11.75 2.90 -5.64
N MET A 209 11.55 4.19 -5.35
CA MET A 209 11.89 5.29 -6.26
C MET A 209 13.40 5.33 -6.59
N ILE A 210 14.26 4.99 -5.62
CA ILE A 210 15.72 4.93 -5.85
C ILE A 210 16.08 3.76 -6.77
N ARG A 211 15.41 2.62 -6.63
CA ARG A 211 15.69 1.42 -7.45
C ARG A 211 15.19 1.56 -8.89
N SER A 212 14.24 2.46 -9.14
CA SER A 212 13.66 2.69 -10.47
C SER A 212 14.43 3.74 -11.30
N ARG A 213 15.50 4.31 -10.76
CA ARG A 213 16.44 5.21 -11.48
C ARG A 213 17.72 4.48 -11.80
#